data_582900e3506e40399871608cee9f9edd
#
_entry.id   582900e3506e40399871608cee9f9edd
#
_cell.length_a   1.000
_cell.length_b   1.000
_cell.length_c   1.000
_cell.angle_alpha   90.00
_cell.angle_beta   90.00
_cell.angle_gamma   90.00
#
_symmetry.space_group_name_H-M   'P 1'
#
loop_
_entity.id
_entity.type
_entity.pdbx_description
1 polymer ?
#
loop_
_entity_poly.entity_id
_entity_poly.type
_entity_poly.pdbx_seq_one_letter_code
_entity_poly.pdbx_strand_id
1 'polypeptide(L)'
;MDKRARRDILAIFRAGLAAADPVQAVRRHVVRRGRKLRLGDYSCDLKKVRNIFVVGAGKASARMAGALEEILGDRIVGGWINIKSRHTHGGQAGGDTAQKPLRRIHIHEAGHPVPDEAGLRGAREIVRILKSAGEGDLVLLCLSGGGSALMPLPVEGVSLADKQAATQALLACGADIREVNAVRKHLSQLKGGQLARAAQPAEVVALILSDVVGDPLDAIASGPSAPDSTTFGDALAVLSKYGIESRAPRSVLEHLRAGATGAKPETPKPGDPVFAKVRNLLIANNAASIATCARKARALGYRPLVLSSTIEGEAREVARVCVAVARESLARDRPIAPPACLISGGETTVTLRGDGRGGRNQEFALAAALSARGLEEVAILAGGTDGTDGPTDAAGALADGATCDRAARLGLSAADFLARNDSYHFFQPLGDLLMTGPTGTNVMDLYLLLLGRPKRRPR
;
A
#
# COMPACT_ATOMS: atom_id res chain seq x y z
N MET A 1 18.80 5.72 -23.46
CA MET A 1 18.13 4.38 -23.46
C MET A 1 17.64 4.04 -24.86
N ASP A 2 17.83 2.79 -25.29
CA ASP A 2 17.27 2.29 -26.55
C ASP A 2 15.73 2.39 -26.56
N LYS A 3 15.16 2.84 -27.69
CA LYS A 3 13.71 3.09 -27.82
C LYS A 3 12.86 1.83 -27.59
N ARG A 4 13.35 0.65 -27.99
CA ARG A 4 12.64 -0.62 -27.80
C ARG A 4 12.66 -1.04 -26.32
N ALA A 5 13.84 -0.99 -25.70
CA ALA A 5 13.97 -1.31 -24.28
C ALA A 5 13.12 -0.38 -23.42
N ARG A 6 13.10 0.93 -23.72
CA ARG A 6 12.22 1.90 -23.02
C ARG A 6 10.74 1.55 -23.17
N ARG A 7 10.30 1.23 -24.38
CA ARG A 7 8.90 0.82 -24.63
C ARG A 7 8.54 -0.45 -23.87
N ASP A 8 9.41 -1.46 -23.90
CA ASP A 8 9.17 -2.77 -23.34
C ASP A 8 9.15 -2.71 -21.79
N ILE A 9 10.10 -2.00 -21.15
CA ILE A 9 10.12 -1.85 -19.68
C ILE A 9 8.91 -1.06 -19.19
N LEU A 10 8.50 0.00 -19.88
CA LEU A 10 7.29 0.74 -19.59
C LEU A 10 6.02 -0.11 -19.74
N ALA A 11 5.99 -0.98 -20.78
CA ALA A 11 4.86 -1.91 -20.96
C ALA A 11 4.76 -2.95 -19.84
N ILE A 12 5.90 -3.42 -19.32
CA ILE A 12 5.96 -4.33 -18.17
C ILE A 12 5.49 -3.61 -16.92
N PHE A 13 5.99 -2.41 -16.62
CA PHE A 13 5.57 -1.60 -15.48
C PHE A 13 4.06 -1.32 -15.52
N ARG A 14 3.52 -0.86 -16.65
CA ARG A 14 2.08 -0.61 -16.81
C ARG A 14 1.23 -1.85 -16.60
N ALA A 15 1.72 -3.03 -16.99
CA ALA A 15 1.02 -4.29 -16.73
C ALA A 15 0.96 -4.61 -15.23
N GLY A 16 2.05 -4.38 -14.49
CA GLY A 16 2.08 -4.49 -13.03
C GLY A 16 1.12 -3.51 -12.35
N LEU A 17 1.13 -2.26 -12.81
CA LEU A 17 0.23 -1.23 -12.30
C LEU A 17 -1.25 -1.57 -12.55
N ALA A 18 -1.59 -2.05 -13.76
CA ALA A 18 -2.95 -2.48 -14.08
C ALA A 18 -3.42 -3.68 -13.24
N ALA A 19 -2.52 -4.54 -12.77
CA ALA A 19 -2.85 -5.62 -11.86
C ALA A 19 -3.31 -5.13 -10.49
N ALA A 20 -2.83 -3.97 -10.06
CA ALA A 20 -3.18 -3.33 -8.81
C ALA A 20 -4.38 -2.37 -8.93
N ASP A 21 -4.97 -2.20 -10.11
CA ASP A 21 -6.17 -1.36 -10.27
C ASP A 21 -7.31 -1.83 -9.38
N PRO A 22 -7.85 -0.98 -8.47
CA PRO A 22 -8.83 -1.38 -7.46
C PRO A 22 -10.12 -1.94 -8.06
N VAL A 23 -10.59 -1.36 -9.18
CA VAL A 23 -11.82 -1.80 -9.85
C VAL A 23 -11.62 -3.18 -10.45
N GLN A 24 -10.50 -3.39 -11.16
CA GLN A 24 -10.19 -4.69 -11.76
C GLN A 24 -9.88 -5.74 -10.69
N ALA A 25 -9.25 -5.35 -9.58
CA ALA A 25 -8.99 -6.23 -8.44
C ALA A 25 -10.32 -6.73 -7.83
N VAL A 26 -11.28 -5.84 -7.59
CA VAL A 26 -12.61 -6.23 -7.12
C VAL A 26 -13.29 -7.15 -8.14
N ARG A 27 -13.32 -6.79 -9.43
CA ARG A 27 -13.99 -7.59 -10.49
C ARG A 27 -13.40 -9.00 -10.66
N ARG A 28 -12.10 -9.19 -10.39
CA ARG A 28 -11.46 -10.52 -10.41
C ARG A 28 -11.92 -11.41 -9.25
N HIS A 29 -12.14 -10.81 -8.08
CA HIS A 29 -12.42 -11.57 -6.85
C HIS A 29 -13.90 -11.60 -6.48
N VAL A 30 -14.70 -10.63 -6.94
CA VAL A 30 -16.14 -10.54 -6.66
C VAL A 30 -16.91 -10.79 -7.96
N VAL A 31 -17.57 -11.94 -8.04
CA VAL A 31 -18.31 -12.35 -9.24
C VAL A 31 -19.74 -12.76 -8.86
N ARG A 32 -20.72 -12.05 -9.41
CA ARG A 32 -22.14 -12.37 -9.29
C ARG A 32 -22.62 -13.07 -10.56
N ARG A 33 -23.22 -14.24 -10.40
CA ARG A 33 -23.91 -14.98 -11.47
C ARG A 33 -25.32 -15.34 -11.00
N GLY A 34 -26.28 -14.52 -11.41
CA GLY A 34 -27.67 -14.64 -10.93
C GLY A 34 -27.71 -14.49 -9.40
N ARG A 35 -28.08 -15.58 -8.72
CA ARG A 35 -28.16 -15.63 -7.24
C ARG A 35 -26.84 -16.01 -6.55
N LYS A 36 -25.90 -16.59 -7.27
CA LYS A 36 -24.61 -16.99 -6.69
C LYS A 36 -23.65 -15.82 -6.67
N LEU A 37 -23.15 -15.47 -5.48
CA LEU A 37 -22.07 -14.53 -5.26
C LEU A 37 -20.81 -15.30 -4.85
N ARG A 38 -19.72 -15.10 -5.58
CA ARG A 38 -18.38 -15.60 -5.26
C ARG A 38 -17.48 -14.43 -4.83
N LEU A 39 -16.80 -14.61 -3.72
CA LEU A 39 -15.86 -13.66 -3.11
C LEU A 39 -14.54 -14.41 -2.85
N GLY A 40 -13.58 -14.34 -3.79
CA GLY A 40 -12.41 -15.22 -3.77
C GLY A 40 -12.81 -16.70 -3.82
N ASP A 41 -12.45 -17.45 -2.77
CA ASP A 41 -12.81 -18.87 -2.61
C ASP A 41 -14.15 -19.07 -1.88
N TYR A 42 -14.69 -18.03 -1.27
CA TYR A 42 -15.99 -18.07 -0.61
C TYR A 42 -17.12 -17.90 -1.62
N SER A 43 -18.21 -18.61 -1.43
CA SER A 43 -19.42 -18.49 -2.25
C SER A 43 -20.67 -18.57 -1.40
N CYS A 44 -21.64 -17.69 -1.66
CA CYS A 44 -22.94 -17.72 -1.00
C CYS A 44 -24.09 -17.59 -2.00
N ASP A 45 -25.29 -18.07 -1.59
CA ASP A 45 -26.54 -17.82 -2.31
C ASP A 45 -27.16 -16.52 -1.78
N LEU A 46 -27.29 -15.52 -2.64
CA LEU A 46 -27.88 -14.24 -2.29
C LEU A 46 -29.33 -14.32 -1.76
N LYS A 47 -30.03 -15.43 -1.97
CA LYS A 47 -31.34 -15.65 -1.30
C LYS A 47 -31.19 -15.87 0.22
N LYS A 48 -30.05 -16.38 0.66
CA LYS A 48 -29.76 -16.60 2.08
C LYS A 48 -29.13 -15.37 2.75
N VAL A 49 -28.69 -14.39 1.95
CA VAL A 49 -28.16 -13.12 2.45
C VAL A 49 -29.31 -12.11 2.55
N ARG A 50 -29.58 -11.66 3.77
CA ARG A 50 -30.66 -10.71 4.06
C ARG A 50 -30.33 -9.30 3.53
N ASN A 51 -29.24 -8.73 4.02
CA ASN A 51 -28.72 -7.43 3.63
C ASN A 51 -27.24 -7.49 3.30
N ILE A 52 -26.78 -6.60 2.41
CA ILE A 52 -25.37 -6.38 2.14
C ILE A 52 -25.02 -4.94 2.51
N PHE A 53 -24.06 -4.78 3.41
CA PHE A 53 -23.49 -3.49 3.78
C PHE A 53 -22.07 -3.38 3.22
N VAL A 54 -21.68 -2.17 2.81
CA VAL A 54 -20.29 -1.90 2.35
C VAL A 54 -19.68 -0.83 3.22
N VAL A 55 -18.62 -1.17 3.96
CA VAL A 55 -17.91 -0.22 4.82
C VAL A 55 -16.42 -0.26 4.51
N GLY A 56 -15.67 0.74 4.94
CA GLY A 56 -14.22 0.69 4.79
C GLY A 56 -13.52 2.02 4.85
N ALA A 57 -12.22 1.97 4.67
CA ALA A 57 -11.38 3.16 4.59
C ALA A 57 -10.07 2.90 3.82
N GLY A 58 -9.60 3.95 3.16
CA GLY A 58 -8.33 3.94 2.46
C GLY A 58 -8.35 4.75 1.17
N LYS A 59 -7.17 5.04 0.63
CA LYS A 59 -6.99 5.86 -0.59
C LYS A 59 -7.70 5.26 -1.82
N ALA A 60 -7.77 3.92 -1.92
CA ALA A 60 -8.39 3.21 -3.04
C ALA A 60 -9.82 2.70 -2.74
N SER A 61 -10.30 2.82 -1.48
CA SER A 61 -11.53 2.17 -1.03
C SER A 61 -12.79 2.69 -1.71
N ALA A 62 -12.84 3.97 -2.16
CA ALA A 62 -13.97 4.48 -2.93
C ALA A 62 -14.09 3.80 -4.29
N ARG A 63 -12.97 3.58 -5.01
CA ARG A 63 -12.97 2.86 -6.29
C ARG A 63 -13.37 1.39 -6.12
N MET A 64 -12.95 0.76 -5.02
CA MET A 64 -13.39 -0.60 -4.67
C MET A 64 -14.90 -0.65 -4.41
N ALA A 65 -15.42 0.29 -3.63
CA ALA A 65 -16.84 0.41 -3.33
C ALA A 65 -17.68 0.65 -4.60
N GLY A 66 -17.19 1.48 -5.52
CA GLY A 66 -17.82 1.71 -6.82
C GLY A 66 -17.95 0.42 -7.64
N ALA A 67 -16.90 -0.37 -7.70
CA ALA A 67 -16.94 -1.67 -8.37
C ALA A 67 -17.91 -2.66 -7.71
N LEU A 68 -18.01 -2.64 -6.37
CA LEU A 68 -19.01 -3.45 -5.65
C LEU A 68 -20.44 -2.99 -5.97
N GLU A 69 -20.69 -1.68 -6.03
CA GLU A 69 -22.01 -1.16 -6.36
C GLU A 69 -22.41 -1.52 -7.80
N GLU A 70 -21.48 -1.49 -8.75
CA GLU A 70 -21.72 -1.97 -10.12
C GLU A 70 -22.10 -3.46 -10.20
N ILE A 71 -21.44 -4.31 -9.38
CA ILE A 71 -21.66 -5.76 -9.39
C ILE A 71 -22.93 -6.16 -8.65
N LEU A 72 -23.20 -5.53 -7.51
CA LEU A 72 -24.25 -5.96 -6.58
C LEU A 72 -25.53 -5.13 -6.72
N GLY A 73 -25.41 -3.87 -7.14
CA GLY A 73 -26.56 -2.97 -7.40
C GLY A 73 -27.46 -2.80 -6.19
N ASP A 74 -28.73 -3.14 -6.39
CA ASP A 74 -29.82 -3.03 -5.41
C ASP A 74 -29.68 -3.96 -4.19
N ARG A 75 -28.80 -4.95 -4.26
CA ARG A 75 -28.53 -5.83 -3.12
C ARG A 75 -27.77 -5.12 -1.97
N ILE A 76 -27.06 -4.02 -2.28
CA ILE A 76 -26.46 -3.17 -1.25
C ILE A 76 -27.55 -2.30 -0.64
N VAL A 77 -27.78 -2.46 0.65
CA VAL A 77 -28.79 -1.67 1.39
C VAL A 77 -28.22 -0.37 1.96
N GLY A 78 -26.90 -0.27 2.11
CA GLY A 78 -26.23 0.94 2.56
C GLY A 78 -24.73 0.72 2.73
N GLY A 79 -24.00 1.82 2.90
CA GLY A 79 -22.56 1.74 3.14
C GLY A 79 -21.94 3.10 3.47
N TRP A 80 -20.70 3.02 3.98
CA TRP A 80 -19.90 4.19 4.33
C TRP A 80 -18.42 3.94 4.15
N ILE A 81 -17.75 4.80 3.36
CA ILE A 81 -16.33 4.69 3.05
C ILE A 81 -15.62 6.00 3.40
N ASN A 82 -14.62 5.94 4.27
CA ASN A 82 -13.74 7.07 4.55
C ASN A 82 -12.57 7.09 3.56
N ILE A 83 -12.34 8.23 2.92
CA ILE A 83 -11.24 8.44 1.98
C ILE A 83 -10.39 9.64 2.38
N LYS A 84 -9.17 9.74 1.85
CA LYS A 84 -8.33 10.92 2.04
C LYS A 84 -8.96 12.14 1.39
N SER A 85 -9.05 13.24 2.14
CA SER A 85 -9.51 14.54 1.62
C SER A 85 -8.61 15.03 0.48
N ARG A 86 -9.23 15.58 -0.57
CA ARG A 86 -8.55 16.18 -1.72
C ARG A 86 -7.91 17.52 -1.39
N HIS A 87 -8.34 18.19 -0.32
CA HIS A 87 -7.92 19.55 0.05
C HIS A 87 -6.69 19.61 0.96
N THR A 88 -6.24 18.50 1.53
CA THR A 88 -5.06 18.50 2.41
C THR A 88 -3.77 18.38 1.60
N HIS A 89 -3.24 19.46 1.18
CA HIS A 89 -1.93 19.84 0.61
C HIS A 89 -2.13 20.53 -0.73
N GLY A 90 -1.70 21.80 -0.84
CA GLY A 90 -1.78 22.70 -1.99
C GLY A 90 -1.28 22.17 -3.35
N GLY A 91 -1.61 20.96 -3.69
CA GLY A 91 -1.42 20.32 -4.97
C GLY A 91 -2.70 20.41 -5.77
N GLN A 92 -2.59 20.95 -6.97
CA GLN A 92 -3.64 21.01 -7.98
C GLN A 92 -4.51 19.76 -7.95
N ALA A 93 -5.80 19.92 -8.14
CA ALA A 93 -6.76 18.86 -8.40
C ALA A 93 -6.34 18.09 -9.67
N GLY A 94 -5.31 17.27 -9.54
CA GLY A 94 -4.73 16.43 -10.57
C GLY A 94 -5.29 15.04 -10.45
N GLY A 95 -6.22 14.72 -11.32
CA GLY A 95 -6.51 13.37 -11.74
C GLY A 95 -7.11 12.46 -10.69
N ASP A 96 -8.35 12.36 -10.65
CA ASP A 96 -9.00 11.16 -11.12
C ASP A 96 -10.45 11.48 -11.41
N THR A 97 -10.77 11.27 -12.68
CA THR A 97 -12.07 10.96 -13.20
C THR A 97 -13.17 11.10 -12.15
N ALA A 98 -14.04 12.07 -12.33
CA ALA A 98 -15.26 12.24 -11.57
C ALA A 98 -15.92 10.88 -11.37
N GLN A 99 -15.62 10.26 -10.23
CA GLN A 99 -16.25 9.00 -9.87
C GLN A 99 -17.73 9.32 -9.79
N LYS A 100 -18.53 8.62 -10.58
CA LYS A 100 -19.98 8.81 -10.53
C LYS A 100 -20.41 8.69 -9.07
N PRO A 101 -21.22 9.61 -8.55
CA PRO A 101 -21.68 9.54 -7.17
C PRO A 101 -22.33 8.16 -6.96
N LEU A 102 -21.89 7.47 -5.93
CA LEU A 102 -22.45 6.18 -5.56
C LEU A 102 -23.87 6.41 -5.02
N ARG A 103 -24.78 5.53 -5.35
CA ARG A 103 -26.20 5.70 -5.01
C ARG A 103 -26.54 5.20 -3.62
N ARG A 104 -25.77 4.20 -3.13
CA ARG A 104 -26.05 3.44 -1.90
C ARG A 104 -24.95 3.51 -0.87
N ILE A 105 -23.79 3.93 -1.29
CA ILE A 105 -22.59 4.00 -0.44
C ILE A 105 -22.16 5.45 -0.31
N HIS A 106 -22.13 5.96 0.92
CA HIS A 106 -21.66 7.31 1.20
C HIS A 106 -20.12 7.35 1.21
N ILE A 107 -19.55 8.29 0.45
CA ILE A 107 -18.12 8.57 0.44
C ILE A 107 -17.87 9.78 1.32
N HIS A 108 -17.02 9.62 2.32
CA HIS A 108 -16.70 10.63 3.32
C HIS A 108 -15.22 10.99 3.30
N GLU A 109 -14.90 12.26 3.14
CA GLU A 109 -13.52 12.75 3.13
C GLU A 109 -13.01 13.01 4.55
N ALA A 110 -11.76 12.62 4.83
CA ALA A 110 -11.10 12.71 6.12
C ALA A 110 -9.60 13.01 6.00
N GLY A 111 -9.01 13.47 7.08
CA GLY A 111 -7.59 13.81 7.16
C GLY A 111 -6.66 12.59 7.08
N HIS A 112 -5.58 12.76 6.32
CA HIS A 112 -4.51 11.78 6.20
C HIS A 112 -3.18 12.49 5.84
N PRO A 113 -2.01 12.21 6.44
CA PRO A 113 -1.75 11.07 7.35
C PRO A 113 -2.17 11.28 8.81
N VAL A 114 -2.45 12.52 9.21
CA VAL A 114 -2.91 12.83 10.56
C VAL A 114 -4.43 12.65 10.61
N PRO A 115 -4.95 11.82 11.53
CA PRO A 115 -6.39 11.66 11.74
C PRO A 115 -7.04 13.00 12.14
N ASP A 116 -8.31 13.19 11.78
CA ASP A 116 -9.07 14.40 12.12
C ASP A 116 -10.49 14.08 12.61
N GLU A 117 -11.24 15.12 12.99
CA GLU A 117 -12.63 15.01 13.43
C GLU A 117 -13.57 14.49 12.32
N ALA A 118 -13.24 14.74 11.04
CA ALA A 118 -14.01 14.17 9.94
C ALA A 118 -13.85 12.64 9.91
N GLY A 119 -12.61 12.14 10.04
CA GLY A 119 -12.34 10.72 10.15
C GLY A 119 -13.04 10.07 11.36
N LEU A 120 -13.10 10.79 12.49
CA LEU A 120 -13.81 10.34 13.68
C LEU A 120 -15.33 10.23 13.43
N ARG A 121 -15.96 11.23 12.80
CA ARG A 121 -17.38 11.18 12.41
C ARG A 121 -17.66 10.00 11.49
N GLY A 122 -16.86 9.83 10.43
CA GLY A 122 -17.03 8.71 9.50
C GLY A 122 -16.83 7.35 10.16
N ALA A 123 -15.88 7.22 11.09
CA ALA A 123 -15.68 5.99 11.85
C ALA A 123 -16.87 5.64 12.77
N ARG A 124 -17.54 6.64 13.34
CA ARG A 124 -18.80 6.44 14.10
C ARG A 124 -19.93 5.91 13.21
N GLU A 125 -20.05 6.42 11.98
CA GLU A 125 -21.04 5.92 11.03
C GLU A 125 -20.75 4.48 10.59
N ILE A 126 -19.48 4.13 10.38
CA ILE A 126 -19.08 2.74 10.14
C ILE A 126 -19.54 1.85 11.29
N VAL A 127 -19.26 2.21 12.54
CA VAL A 127 -19.70 1.42 13.71
C VAL A 127 -21.21 1.34 13.82
N ARG A 128 -21.94 2.43 13.50
CA ARG A 128 -23.41 2.44 13.48
C ARG A 128 -23.96 1.41 12.50
N ILE A 129 -23.38 1.34 11.28
CA ILE A 129 -23.76 0.36 10.26
C ILE A 129 -23.43 -1.06 10.75
N LEU A 130 -22.22 -1.29 11.29
CA LEU A 130 -21.82 -2.61 11.80
C LEU A 130 -22.75 -3.12 12.89
N LYS A 131 -23.12 -2.26 13.85
CA LYS A 131 -24.06 -2.61 14.92
C LYS A 131 -25.49 -2.85 14.46
N SER A 132 -25.89 -2.34 13.28
CA SER A 132 -27.21 -2.62 12.68
C SER A 132 -27.24 -3.93 11.88
N ALA A 133 -26.09 -4.49 11.54
CA ALA A 133 -25.98 -5.77 10.87
C ALA A 133 -26.24 -6.91 11.84
N GLY A 134 -26.96 -7.92 11.38
CA GLY A 134 -27.37 -9.07 12.19
C GLY A 134 -27.12 -10.40 11.49
N GLU A 135 -27.68 -11.44 12.06
CA GLU A 135 -27.54 -12.78 11.46
C GLU A 135 -28.16 -12.82 10.05
N GLY A 136 -27.45 -13.48 9.12
CA GLY A 136 -27.80 -13.53 7.72
C GLY A 136 -27.44 -12.26 6.92
N ASP A 137 -26.85 -11.25 7.53
CA ASP A 137 -26.31 -10.09 6.84
C ASP A 137 -24.84 -10.32 6.42
N LEU A 138 -24.41 -9.66 5.35
CA LEU A 138 -23.06 -9.69 4.82
C LEU A 138 -22.47 -8.28 4.85
N VAL A 139 -21.34 -8.11 5.53
CA VAL A 139 -20.55 -6.89 5.53
C VAL A 139 -19.35 -7.06 4.60
N LEU A 140 -19.29 -6.26 3.55
CA LEU A 140 -18.13 -6.15 2.67
C LEU A 140 -17.26 -4.99 3.15
N LEU A 141 -16.04 -5.31 3.60
CA LEU A 141 -15.10 -4.34 4.15
C LEU A 141 -14.03 -4.00 3.09
N CYS A 142 -13.99 -2.76 2.62
CA CYS A 142 -12.99 -2.27 1.67
C CYS A 142 -11.81 -1.62 2.39
N LEU A 143 -10.66 -2.26 2.40
CA LEU A 143 -9.44 -1.74 3.03
C LEU A 143 -8.34 -1.47 2.00
N SER A 144 -7.69 -0.32 2.15
CA SER A 144 -6.48 0.01 1.38
C SER A 144 -5.57 0.96 2.16
N GLY A 145 -4.44 1.33 1.60
CA GLY A 145 -3.46 2.21 2.23
C GLY A 145 -4.06 3.48 2.83
N GLY A 146 -3.57 3.85 3.99
CA GLY A 146 -4.07 4.99 4.77
C GLY A 146 -5.28 4.70 5.66
N GLY A 147 -5.90 3.52 5.58
CA GLY A 147 -7.10 3.15 6.36
C GLY A 147 -6.95 3.34 7.87
N SER A 148 -5.75 3.16 8.41
CA SER A 148 -5.49 3.36 9.84
C SER A 148 -5.74 4.80 10.32
N ALA A 149 -5.34 5.81 9.55
CA ALA A 149 -5.58 7.22 9.87
C ALA A 149 -7.04 7.62 9.59
N LEU A 150 -7.63 7.05 8.56
CA LEU A 150 -8.99 7.37 8.11
C LEU A 150 -10.09 6.75 8.98
N MET A 151 -9.77 5.78 9.87
CA MET A 151 -10.70 5.19 10.84
C MET A 151 -10.16 5.37 12.28
N PRO A 152 -10.10 6.60 12.82
CA PRO A 152 -9.38 6.86 14.07
C PRO A 152 -10.17 6.58 15.35
N LEU A 153 -11.37 6.03 15.33
CA LEU A 153 -12.28 5.94 16.48
C LEU A 153 -11.59 5.46 17.77
N PRO A 154 -11.36 6.34 18.77
CA PRO A 154 -10.75 5.97 20.04
C PRO A 154 -11.68 5.11 20.89
N VAL A 155 -11.11 4.40 21.86
CA VAL A 155 -11.87 3.76 22.95
C VAL A 155 -12.55 4.80 23.84
N GLU A 156 -13.59 4.38 24.57
CA GLU A 156 -14.28 5.23 25.51
C GLU A 156 -13.33 5.77 26.58
N GLY A 157 -13.44 7.05 26.89
CA GLY A 157 -12.58 7.75 27.86
C GLY A 157 -11.26 8.29 27.27
N VAL A 158 -10.94 7.98 26.02
CA VAL A 158 -9.76 8.52 25.30
C VAL A 158 -10.22 9.44 24.17
N SER A 159 -9.74 10.69 24.16
CA SER A 159 -10.06 11.62 23.10
C SER A 159 -9.25 11.35 21.81
N LEU A 160 -9.70 11.90 20.67
CA LEU A 160 -8.90 11.86 19.43
C LEU A 160 -7.55 12.55 19.62
N ALA A 161 -7.53 13.70 20.32
CA ALA A 161 -6.32 14.43 20.63
C ALA A 161 -5.33 13.61 21.48
N ASP A 162 -5.80 12.90 22.50
CA ASP A 162 -4.95 12.02 23.31
C ASP A 162 -4.36 10.88 22.48
N LYS A 163 -5.16 10.28 21.60
CA LYS A 163 -4.70 9.22 20.69
C LYS A 163 -3.66 9.73 19.71
N GLN A 164 -3.82 10.95 19.19
CA GLN A 164 -2.83 11.61 18.32
C GLN A 164 -1.54 11.88 19.09
N ALA A 165 -1.63 12.47 20.29
CA ALA A 165 -0.48 12.77 21.14
C ALA A 165 0.33 11.53 21.49
N ALA A 166 -0.33 10.43 21.90
CA ALA A 166 0.33 9.15 22.15
C ALA A 166 1.03 8.59 20.90
N THR A 167 0.38 8.65 19.74
CA THR A 167 0.98 8.19 18.46
C THR A 167 2.19 9.05 18.09
N GLN A 168 2.10 10.38 18.25
CA GLN A 168 3.19 11.29 17.95
C GLN A 168 4.39 11.08 18.88
N ALA A 169 4.15 10.83 20.18
CA ALA A 169 5.22 10.53 21.14
C ALA A 169 5.96 9.24 20.76
N LEU A 170 5.24 8.19 20.31
CA LEU A 170 5.83 6.93 19.83
C LEU A 170 6.68 7.13 18.57
N LEU A 171 6.17 7.88 17.59
CA LEU A 171 6.93 8.17 16.37
C LEU A 171 8.18 9.00 16.67
N ALA A 172 8.08 9.98 17.57
CA ALA A 172 9.20 10.86 17.94
C ALA A 172 10.32 10.14 18.70
N CYS A 173 10.04 9.04 19.40
CA CYS A 173 11.07 8.24 20.08
C CYS A 173 11.65 7.11 19.22
N GLY A 174 11.21 6.98 17.95
CA GLY A 174 11.72 5.97 17.03
C GLY A 174 11.16 4.56 17.24
N ALA A 175 9.98 4.44 17.85
CA ALA A 175 9.28 3.16 17.97
C ALA A 175 8.99 2.59 16.58
N ASP A 176 9.21 1.29 16.40
CA ASP A 176 8.91 0.64 15.14
C ASP A 176 7.38 0.52 14.90
N ILE A 177 7.00 0.21 13.67
CA ILE A 177 5.57 0.19 13.28
C ILE A 177 4.77 -0.88 14.04
N ARG A 178 5.39 -1.99 14.47
CA ARG A 178 4.73 -3.04 15.24
C ARG A 178 4.43 -2.55 16.64
N GLU A 179 5.40 -1.88 17.27
CA GLU A 179 5.27 -1.25 18.59
C GLU A 179 4.22 -0.13 18.58
N VAL A 180 4.28 0.74 17.58
CA VAL A 180 3.26 1.79 17.37
C VAL A 180 1.87 1.15 17.22
N ASN A 181 1.74 0.08 16.44
CA ASN A 181 0.47 -0.59 16.22
C ASN A 181 -0.03 -1.33 17.47
N ALA A 182 0.85 -1.90 18.32
CA ALA A 182 0.46 -2.50 19.58
C ALA A 182 -0.32 -1.50 20.45
N VAL A 183 0.18 -0.26 20.60
CA VAL A 183 -0.51 0.79 21.33
C VAL A 183 -1.77 1.26 20.59
N ARG A 184 -1.69 1.50 19.29
CA ARG A 184 -2.82 2.02 18.47
C ARG A 184 -4.02 1.08 18.43
N LYS A 185 -3.81 -0.23 18.42
CA LYS A 185 -4.86 -1.25 18.42
C LYS A 185 -5.64 -1.22 19.74
N HIS A 186 -4.94 -1.15 20.87
CA HIS A 186 -5.54 -1.09 22.21
C HIS A 186 -6.23 0.24 22.54
N LEU A 187 -5.98 1.29 21.75
CA LEU A 187 -6.67 2.58 21.85
C LEU A 187 -7.79 2.75 20.81
N SER A 188 -8.34 1.67 20.25
CA SER A 188 -9.27 1.79 19.11
C SER A 188 -10.48 0.85 19.23
N GLN A 189 -11.66 1.36 18.85
CA GLN A 189 -12.87 0.56 18.70
C GLN A 189 -12.99 -0.16 17.36
N LEU A 190 -12.02 0.03 16.42
CA LEU A 190 -12.10 -0.55 15.07
C LEU A 190 -10.86 -1.36 14.70
N LYS A 191 -9.69 -1.11 15.32
CA LYS A 191 -8.42 -1.80 15.00
C LYS A 191 -8.28 -3.10 15.80
N GLY A 192 -7.28 -3.94 15.42
CA GLY A 192 -6.97 -5.16 16.15
C GLY A 192 -8.19 -6.10 16.31
N GLY A 193 -8.92 -6.35 15.23
CA GLY A 193 -10.10 -7.24 15.22
C GLY A 193 -11.40 -6.63 15.78
N GLN A 194 -11.36 -5.41 16.32
CA GLN A 194 -12.53 -4.78 16.93
C GLN A 194 -13.66 -4.49 15.93
N LEU A 195 -13.33 -4.21 14.66
CA LEU A 195 -14.34 -4.05 13.60
C LEU A 195 -15.09 -5.38 13.39
N ALA A 196 -14.36 -6.50 13.33
CA ALA A 196 -14.97 -7.82 13.23
C ALA A 196 -15.89 -8.11 14.42
N ARG A 197 -15.47 -7.76 15.65
CA ARG A 197 -16.30 -7.87 16.86
C ARG A 197 -17.56 -7.00 16.77
N ALA A 198 -17.45 -5.78 16.29
CA ALA A 198 -18.59 -4.86 16.15
C ALA A 198 -19.61 -5.29 15.10
N ALA A 199 -19.19 -6.10 14.12
CA ALA A 199 -20.06 -6.60 13.05
C ALA A 199 -20.84 -7.86 13.43
N GLN A 200 -20.52 -8.49 14.54
CA GLN A 200 -21.22 -9.72 14.95
C GLN A 200 -22.70 -9.48 15.21
N PRO A 201 -23.59 -10.46 14.83
CA PRO A 201 -23.30 -11.80 14.31
C PRO A 201 -23.24 -11.92 12.78
N ALA A 202 -23.14 -10.80 12.02
CA ALA A 202 -23.06 -10.80 10.56
C ALA A 202 -21.78 -11.48 10.05
N GLU A 203 -21.81 -11.94 8.79
CA GLU A 203 -20.60 -12.36 8.08
C GLU A 203 -19.79 -11.15 7.60
N VAL A 204 -18.47 -11.21 7.69
CA VAL A 204 -17.55 -10.17 7.21
C VAL A 204 -16.63 -10.72 6.14
N VAL A 205 -16.59 -10.07 4.97
CA VAL A 205 -15.59 -10.34 3.95
C VAL A 205 -14.81 -9.06 3.67
N ALA A 206 -13.56 -9.03 4.11
CA ALA A 206 -12.66 -7.92 3.87
C ALA A 206 -11.97 -8.10 2.51
N LEU A 207 -12.13 -7.11 1.64
CA LEU A 207 -11.41 -6.97 0.39
C LEU A 207 -10.23 -6.02 0.66
N ILE A 208 -9.01 -6.52 0.57
CA ILE A 208 -7.82 -5.81 1.03
C ILE A 208 -6.89 -5.56 -0.17
N LEU A 209 -6.58 -4.29 -0.40
CA LEU A 209 -5.50 -3.85 -1.27
C LEU A 209 -4.33 -3.45 -0.36
N SER A 210 -3.25 -4.26 -0.38
CA SER A 210 -2.14 -4.10 0.55
C SER A 210 -1.03 -3.22 -0.02
N ASP A 211 -0.62 -2.23 0.79
CA ASP A 211 0.57 -1.41 0.61
C ASP A 211 1.62 -1.64 1.72
N VAL A 212 1.57 -2.80 2.39
CA VAL A 212 2.48 -3.16 3.47
C VAL A 212 3.35 -4.32 3.05
N VAL A 213 4.65 -4.24 3.30
CA VAL A 213 5.63 -5.29 2.95
C VAL A 213 5.26 -6.60 3.65
N GLY A 214 5.17 -7.68 2.86
CA GLY A 214 4.82 -9.01 3.36
C GLY A 214 3.35 -9.24 3.66
N ASP A 215 2.48 -8.25 3.42
CA ASP A 215 1.02 -8.35 3.55
C ASP A 215 0.48 -8.80 4.93
N PRO A 216 1.08 -8.41 6.08
CA PRO A 216 0.59 -8.84 7.39
C PRO A 216 -0.79 -8.23 7.67
N LEU A 217 -1.81 -9.09 7.76
CA LEU A 217 -3.22 -8.67 7.90
C LEU A 217 -3.47 -7.82 9.15
N ASP A 218 -2.70 -8.04 10.21
CA ASP A 218 -2.78 -7.29 11.46
C ASP A 218 -2.10 -5.91 11.42
N ALA A 219 -1.25 -5.66 10.41
CA ALA A 219 -0.63 -4.36 10.16
C ALA A 219 -1.44 -3.50 9.17
N ILE A 220 -2.04 -4.12 8.14
CA ILE A 220 -2.85 -3.40 7.13
C ILE A 220 -4.03 -2.71 7.80
N ALA A 221 -4.09 -1.37 7.70
CA ALA A 221 -5.05 -0.52 8.42
C ALA A 221 -5.09 -0.77 9.94
N SER A 222 -4.02 -1.35 10.53
CA SER A 222 -3.92 -1.85 11.91
C SER A 222 -4.92 -2.97 12.23
N GLY A 223 -5.20 -3.86 11.27
CA GLY A 223 -5.90 -5.12 11.45
C GLY A 223 -7.36 -5.05 11.89
N PRO A 224 -8.27 -4.30 11.22
CA PRO A 224 -9.67 -4.19 11.68
C PRO A 224 -10.42 -5.52 11.71
N SER A 225 -10.09 -6.43 10.78
CA SER A 225 -10.69 -7.77 10.62
C SER A 225 -9.72 -8.91 10.87
N ALA A 226 -8.57 -8.63 11.47
CA ALA A 226 -7.54 -9.63 11.78
C ALA A 226 -7.34 -9.74 13.30
N PRO A 227 -6.94 -10.93 13.80
CA PRO A 227 -6.59 -11.12 15.19
C PRO A 227 -5.41 -10.22 15.60
N ASP A 228 -5.41 -9.78 16.84
CA ASP A 228 -4.30 -9.05 17.44
C ASP A 228 -3.52 -9.95 18.40
N SER A 229 -2.28 -10.25 18.08
CA SER A 229 -1.40 -11.04 18.94
C SER A 229 -0.82 -10.25 20.10
N THR A 230 -0.91 -8.90 20.08
CA THR A 230 -0.39 -8.04 21.15
C THR A 230 -1.41 -7.86 22.28
N THR A 231 -0.93 -7.53 23.49
CA THR A 231 -1.72 -7.36 24.71
C THR A 231 -1.64 -5.94 25.23
N PHE A 232 -2.50 -5.58 26.20
CA PHE A 232 -2.36 -4.34 26.96
C PHE A 232 -0.99 -4.25 27.66
N GLY A 233 -0.47 -5.40 28.12
CA GLY A 233 0.86 -5.48 28.71
C GLY A 233 1.95 -5.12 27.73
N ASP A 234 1.89 -5.60 26.48
CA ASP A 234 2.83 -5.23 25.41
C ASP A 234 2.75 -3.74 25.08
N ALA A 235 1.55 -3.17 25.02
CA ALA A 235 1.38 -1.73 24.78
C ALA A 235 2.01 -0.89 25.91
N LEU A 236 1.87 -1.29 27.18
CA LEU A 236 2.55 -0.63 28.29
C LEU A 236 4.06 -0.83 28.26
N ALA A 237 4.54 -2.04 27.92
CA ALA A 237 5.96 -2.34 27.80
C ALA A 237 6.64 -1.46 26.73
N VAL A 238 5.96 -1.17 25.62
CA VAL A 238 6.46 -0.22 24.61
C VAL A 238 6.62 1.18 25.20
N LEU A 239 5.64 1.71 25.93
CA LEU A 239 5.75 3.03 26.55
C LEU A 239 6.91 3.10 27.56
N SER A 240 7.09 2.04 28.35
CA SER A 240 8.18 1.91 29.32
C SER A 240 9.54 1.80 28.64
N LYS A 241 9.66 0.97 27.60
CA LYS A 241 10.91 0.79 26.81
C LYS A 241 11.49 2.13 26.33
N TYR A 242 10.64 3.04 25.91
CA TYR A 242 11.05 4.34 25.40
C TYR A 242 11.01 5.47 26.44
N GLY A 243 10.66 5.16 27.69
CA GLY A 243 10.60 6.15 28.78
C GLY A 243 9.57 7.28 28.52
N ILE A 244 8.52 6.98 27.75
CA ILE A 244 7.54 7.99 27.33
C ILE A 244 6.22 7.94 28.15
N GLU A 245 6.16 7.18 29.23
CA GLU A 245 4.97 7.11 30.08
C GLU A 245 4.55 8.51 30.61
N SER A 246 5.51 9.33 31.05
CA SER A 246 5.24 10.69 31.51
C SER A 246 4.77 11.65 30.40
N ARG A 247 5.02 11.32 29.15
CA ARG A 247 4.63 12.10 27.96
C ARG A 247 3.32 11.62 27.34
N ALA A 248 2.87 10.41 27.69
CA ALA A 248 1.60 9.88 27.22
C ALA A 248 0.44 10.55 28.00
N PRO A 249 -0.67 10.88 27.33
CA PRO A 249 -1.85 11.42 27.99
C PRO A 249 -2.35 10.49 29.12
N ARG A 250 -2.83 11.08 30.21
CA ARG A 250 -3.30 10.36 31.39
C ARG A 250 -4.41 9.36 31.05
N SER A 251 -5.37 9.77 30.20
CA SER A 251 -6.47 8.91 29.73
C SER A 251 -5.98 7.64 29.01
N VAL A 252 -4.89 7.76 28.23
CA VAL A 252 -4.26 6.62 27.53
C VAL A 252 -3.65 5.66 28.54
N LEU A 253 -2.85 6.16 29.49
CA LEU A 253 -2.22 5.32 30.51
C LEU A 253 -3.25 4.61 31.41
N GLU A 254 -4.27 5.33 31.86
CA GLU A 254 -5.35 4.77 32.67
C GLU A 254 -6.08 3.65 31.93
N HIS A 255 -6.39 3.86 30.63
CA HIS A 255 -7.03 2.84 29.80
C HIS A 255 -6.15 1.60 29.63
N LEU A 256 -4.86 1.77 29.28
CA LEU A 256 -3.94 0.64 29.10
C LEU A 256 -3.71 -0.13 30.40
N ARG A 257 -3.55 0.56 31.54
CA ARG A 257 -3.41 -0.07 32.87
C ARG A 257 -4.66 -0.83 33.28
N ALA A 258 -5.85 -0.26 33.05
CA ALA A 258 -7.10 -0.93 33.30
C ALA A 258 -7.26 -2.21 32.47
N GLY A 259 -6.79 -2.19 31.21
CA GLY A 259 -6.75 -3.38 30.35
C GLY A 259 -5.77 -4.44 30.87
N ALA A 260 -4.57 -4.04 31.25
CA ALA A 260 -3.55 -4.95 31.77
C ALA A 260 -3.96 -5.65 33.10
N THR A 261 -4.83 -5.02 33.90
CA THR A 261 -5.41 -5.62 35.11
C THR A 261 -6.69 -6.42 34.84
N GLY A 262 -7.14 -6.55 33.60
CA GLY A 262 -8.36 -7.28 33.22
C GLY A 262 -9.66 -6.49 33.39
N ALA A 263 -9.60 -5.21 33.77
CA ALA A 263 -10.79 -4.36 33.93
C ALA A 263 -11.39 -3.90 32.58
N LYS A 264 -10.66 -4.08 31.47
CA LYS A 264 -11.13 -3.87 30.10
C LYS A 264 -10.90 -5.14 29.29
N PRO A 265 -11.82 -5.49 28.35
CA PRO A 265 -11.65 -6.66 27.52
C PRO A 265 -10.48 -6.46 26.52
N GLU A 266 -9.70 -7.52 26.35
CA GLU A 266 -8.63 -7.55 25.36
C GLU A 266 -9.17 -7.41 23.91
N THR A 267 -8.29 -6.98 23.01
CA THR A 267 -8.54 -7.09 21.57
C THR A 267 -8.74 -8.56 21.17
N PRO A 268 -9.56 -8.87 20.15
CA PRO A 268 -9.75 -10.26 19.70
C PRO A 268 -8.43 -10.95 19.33
N LYS A 269 -8.18 -12.10 19.95
CA LYS A 269 -6.94 -12.88 19.82
C LYS A 269 -7.05 -13.96 18.74
N PRO A 270 -5.92 -14.53 18.27
CA PRO A 270 -5.96 -15.76 17.45
C PRO A 270 -6.80 -16.85 18.14
N GLY A 271 -7.73 -17.44 17.38
CA GLY A 271 -8.67 -18.44 17.91
C GLY A 271 -9.96 -17.89 18.54
N ASP A 272 -10.10 -16.57 18.65
CA ASP A 272 -11.36 -15.95 19.14
C ASP A 272 -12.52 -16.29 18.16
N PRO A 273 -13.68 -16.76 18.67
CA PRO A 273 -14.88 -17.07 17.87
C PRO A 273 -15.35 -15.91 16.97
N VAL A 274 -15.01 -14.68 17.28
CA VAL A 274 -15.25 -13.49 16.43
C VAL A 274 -14.83 -13.72 14.98
N PHE A 275 -13.75 -14.45 14.77
CA PHE A 275 -13.21 -14.66 13.42
C PHE A 275 -13.83 -15.84 12.65
N ALA A 276 -14.73 -16.63 13.26
CA ALA A 276 -15.37 -17.76 12.60
C ALA A 276 -16.16 -17.37 11.33
N LYS A 277 -16.74 -16.16 11.34
CA LYS A 277 -17.50 -15.58 10.21
C LYS A 277 -16.74 -14.47 9.49
N VAL A 278 -15.42 -14.38 9.63
CA VAL A 278 -14.58 -13.35 9.00
C VAL A 278 -13.66 -13.97 7.96
N ARG A 279 -13.59 -13.36 6.78
CA ARG A 279 -12.69 -13.74 5.69
C ARG A 279 -11.93 -12.52 5.19
N ASN A 280 -10.61 -12.63 5.14
CA ASN A 280 -9.73 -11.60 4.61
C ASN A 280 -9.22 -12.03 3.24
N LEU A 281 -9.52 -11.25 2.21
CA LEU A 281 -9.13 -11.50 0.82
C LEU A 281 -8.15 -10.41 0.36
N LEU A 282 -6.91 -10.77 0.13
CA LEU A 282 -5.93 -9.91 -0.55
C LEU A 282 -6.29 -9.88 -2.04
N ILE A 283 -6.90 -8.79 -2.50
CA ILE A 283 -7.36 -8.65 -3.88
C ILE A 283 -6.32 -7.98 -4.79
N ALA A 284 -5.39 -7.23 -4.21
CA ALA A 284 -4.23 -6.66 -4.87
C ALA A 284 -3.09 -6.45 -3.87
N ASN A 285 -1.86 -6.74 -4.30
CA ASN A 285 -0.64 -6.54 -3.55
C ASN A 285 0.57 -6.47 -4.50
N ASN A 286 1.77 -6.25 -3.95
CA ASN A 286 3.00 -6.17 -4.73
C ASN A 286 3.31 -7.50 -5.46
N ALA A 287 3.14 -8.63 -4.80
CA ALA A 287 3.40 -9.95 -5.39
C ALA A 287 2.53 -10.23 -6.63
N ALA A 288 1.26 -9.86 -6.62
CA ALA A 288 0.36 -9.98 -7.76
C ALA A 288 0.78 -9.07 -8.94
N SER A 289 1.23 -7.86 -8.64
CA SER A 289 1.79 -6.92 -9.63
C SER A 289 3.06 -7.47 -10.26
N ILE A 290 4.01 -7.97 -9.46
CA ILE A 290 5.25 -8.63 -9.92
C ILE A 290 4.94 -9.84 -10.80
N ALA A 291 4.02 -10.70 -10.39
CA ALA A 291 3.62 -11.85 -11.19
C ALA A 291 3.06 -11.43 -12.57
N THR A 292 2.38 -10.28 -12.62
CA THR A 292 1.87 -9.74 -13.90
C THR A 292 2.99 -9.12 -14.72
N CYS A 293 3.95 -8.42 -14.11
CA CYS A 293 5.19 -7.96 -14.76
C CYS A 293 5.93 -9.15 -15.40
N ALA A 294 6.09 -10.25 -14.67
CA ALA A 294 6.76 -11.46 -15.16
C ALA A 294 6.03 -12.08 -16.36
N ARG A 295 4.70 -12.17 -16.33
CA ARG A 295 3.91 -12.63 -17.48
C ARG A 295 4.10 -11.72 -18.71
N LYS A 296 4.08 -10.40 -18.49
CA LYS A 296 4.28 -9.43 -19.57
C LYS A 296 5.69 -9.47 -20.14
N ALA A 297 6.71 -9.59 -19.30
CA ALA A 297 8.10 -9.75 -19.73
C ALA A 297 8.26 -11.00 -20.61
N ARG A 298 7.69 -12.14 -20.18
CA ARG A 298 7.69 -13.38 -20.95
C ARG A 298 7.00 -13.23 -22.33
N ALA A 299 5.87 -12.54 -22.36
CA ALA A 299 5.15 -12.24 -23.61
C ALA A 299 5.94 -11.36 -24.58
N LEU A 300 6.85 -10.52 -24.06
CA LEU A 300 7.77 -9.69 -24.86
C LEU A 300 9.06 -10.42 -25.27
N GLY A 301 9.25 -11.68 -24.82
CA GLY A 301 10.39 -12.51 -25.17
C GLY A 301 11.56 -12.45 -24.18
N TYR A 302 11.37 -11.81 -23.02
CA TYR A 302 12.35 -11.83 -21.93
C TYR A 302 12.11 -13.02 -21.01
N ARG A 303 13.16 -13.58 -20.45
CA ARG A 303 13.11 -14.55 -19.36
C ARG A 303 12.97 -13.80 -18.03
N PRO A 304 11.82 -13.87 -17.32
CA PRO A 304 11.67 -13.18 -16.06
C PRO A 304 12.33 -13.95 -14.92
N LEU A 305 13.07 -13.23 -14.08
CA LEU A 305 13.54 -13.68 -12.77
C LEU A 305 12.98 -12.75 -11.70
N VAL A 306 12.10 -13.28 -10.87
CA VAL A 306 11.56 -12.55 -9.71
C VAL A 306 12.55 -12.71 -8.56
N LEU A 307 13.08 -11.60 -8.06
CA LEU A 307 14.01 -11.58 -6.95
C LEU A 307 13.28 -11.58 -5.61
N SER A 308 12.31 -10.64 -5.44
CA SER A 308 11.51 -10.52 -4.23
C SER A 308 10.33 -9.57 -4.45
N SER A 309 9.28 -9.69 -3.63
CA SER A 309 8.19 -8.71 -3.49
C SER A 309 8.24 -7.96 -2.16
N THR A 310 9.30 -8.17 -1.38
CA THR A 310 9.43 -7.67 0.00
C THR A 310 10.80 -7.02 0.22
N ILE A 311 11.30 -6.29 -0.80
CA ILE A 311 12.57 -5.56 -0.68
C ILE A 311 12.38 -4.38 0.27
N GLU A 312 13.25 -4.30 1.26
CA GLU A 312 13.38 -3.18 2.21
C GLU A 312 14.84 -2.73 2.27
N GLY A 313 15.09 -1.62 2.95
CA GLY A 313 16.42 -1.06 3.17
C GLY A 313 16.70 0.19 2.34
N GLU A 314 17.95 0.66 2.34
CA GLU A 314 18.35 1.89 1.69
C GLU A 314 18.33 1.77 0.16
N ALA A 315 17.59 2.63 -0.52
CA ALA A 315 17.33 2.56 -1.96
C ALA A 315 18.59 2.45 -2.80
N ARG A 316 19.63 3.25 -2.47
CA ARG A 316 20.91 3.25 -3.18
C ARG A 316 21.70 1.94 -3.03
N GLU A 317 21.59 1.28 -1.89
CA GLU A 317 22.28 0.02 -1.64
C GLU A 317 21.57 -1.15 -2.33
N VAL A 318 20.24 -1.18 -2.25
CA VAL A 318 19.42 -2.15 -3.00
C VAL A 318 19.67 -2.05 -4.50
N ALA A 319 19.77 -0.83 -5.04
CA ALA A 319 20.08 -0.60 -6.45
C ALA A 319 21.43 -1.22 -6.87
N ARG A 320 22.47 -1.05 -6.05
CA ARG A 320 23.80 -1.63 -6.28
C ARG A 320 23.76 -3.16 -6.36
N VAL A 321 23.01 -3.79 -5.44
CA VAL A 321 22.84 -5.25 -5.44
C VAL A 321 22.09 -5.71 -6.71
N CYS A 322 21.00 -5.04 -7.09
CA CYS A 322 20.26 -5.38 -8.30
C CYS A 322 21.14 -5.26 -9.57
N VAL A 323 21.96 -4.22 -9.66
CA VAL A 323 22.89 -4.04 -10.79
C VAL A 323 24.03 -5.08 -10.77
N ALA A 324 24.50 -5.50 -9.59
CA ALA A 324 25.51 -6.57 -9.49
C ALA A 324 24.96 -7.89 -10.06
N VAL A 325 23.69 -8.25 -9.74
CA VAL A 325 23.00 -9.41 -10.33
C VAL A 325 22.86 -9.26 -11.85
N ALA A 326 22.51 -8.06 -12.31
CA ALA A 326 22.39 -7.78 -13.74
C ALA A 326 23.74 -7.96 -14.48
N ARG A 327 24.82 -7.46 -13.89
CA ARG A 327 26.20 -7.59 -14.42
C ARG A 327 26.64 -9.06 -14.52
N GLU A 328 26.39 -9.87 -13.50
CA GLU A 328 26.69 -11.30 -13.50
C GLU A 328 25.87 -12.03 -14.58
N SER A 329 24.61 -11.65 -14.75
CA SER A 329 23.75 -12.20 -15.82
C SER A 329 24.27 -11.86 -17.22
N LEU A 330 24.70 -10.62 -17.44
CA LEU A 330 25.23 -10.18 -18.75
C LEU A 330 26.58 -10.80 -19.06
N ALA A 331 27.45 -10.97 -18.05
CA ALA A 331 28.83 -11.45 -18.25
C ALA A 331 28.96 -12.98 -18.26
N ARG A 332 28.08 -13.69 -17.52
CA ARG A 332 28.24 -15.14 -17.23
C ARG A 332 26.97 -15.95 -17.33
N ASP A 333 25.90 -15.38 -17.86
CA ASP A 333 24.58 -16.03 -17.98
C ASP A 333 23.98 -16.52 -16.64
N ARG A 334 24.45 -15.99 -15.50
CA ARG A 334 24.02 -16.37 -14.13
C ARG A 334 23.48 -15.17 -13.36
N PRO A 335 22.44 -15.31 -12.55
CA PRO A 335 21.58 -16.47 -12.34
C PRO A 335 20.61 -16.74 -13.51
N ILE A 336 20.56 -15.85 -14.50
CA ILE A 336 19.70 -15.97 -15.67
C ILE A 336 20.40 -15.39 -16.92
N ALA A 337 20.41 -16.16 -18.00
CA ALA A 337 21.01 -15.68 -19.24
C ALA A 337 20.09 -14.68 -19.97
N PRO A 338 20.61 -13.60 -20.59
CA PRO A 338 19.87 -12.69 -21.46
C PRO A 338 19.27 -13.39 -22.70
N PRO A 339 18.18 -12.88 -23.28
CA PRO A 339 17.43 -11.68 -22.85
C PRO A 339 16.60 -11.98 -21.60
N ALA A 340 16.78 -11.19 -20.55
CA ALA A 340 16.16 -11.42 -19.26
C ALA A 340 15.49 -10.14 -18.68
N CYS A 341 14.60 -10.34 -17.74
CA CYS A 341 14.00 -9.27 -16.95
C CYS A 341 14.10 -9.64 -15.46
N LEU A 342 14.97 -8.93 -14.73
CA LEU A 342 14.98 -9.01 -13.28
C LEU A 342 13.82 -8.16 -12.76
N ILE A 343 13.04 -8.70 -11.83
CA ILE A 343 11.83 -8.08 -11.31
C ILE A 343 11.87 -8.16 -9.81
N SER A 344 11.69 -7.04 -9.14
CA SER A 344 11.52 -6.98 -7.69
C SER A 344 10.57 -5.85 -7.32
N GLY A 345 10.13 -5.86 -6.06
CA GLY A 345 9.33 -4.80 -5.47
C GLY A 345 9.41 -4.84 -3.96
N GLY A 346 8.78 -3.88 -3.34
CA GLY A 346 8.82 -3.66 -1.90
C GLY A 346 8.75 -2.19 -1.59
N GLU A 347 9.33 -1.77 -0.48
CA GLU A 347 9.37 -0.38 -0.06
C GLU A 347 10.73 -0.03 0.54
N THR A 348 11.59 0.63 -0.24
CA THR A 348 12.91 1.08 0.23
C THR A 348 12.80 2.43 0.96
N THR A 349 13.87 2.79 1.65
CA THR A 349 14.00 4.05 2.38
C THR A 349 15.12 4.91 1.81
N VAL A 350 15.11 6.20 2.16
CA VAL A 350 16.17 7.16 1.83
C VAL A 350 16.61 7.87 3.09
N THR A 351 17.88 7.77 3.42
CA THR A 351 18.50 8.62 4.44
C THR A 351 18.80 9.98 3.83
N LEU A 352 18.08 11.01 4.28
CA LEU A 352 18.30 12.39 3.81
C LEU A 352 19.62 12.94 4.36
N ARG A 353 20.50 13.38 3.45
CA ARG A 353 21.81 13.97 3.76
C ARG A 353 21.96 15.38 3.22
N GLY A 354 21.09 15.78 2.31
CA GLY A 354 21.07 17.09 1.69
C GLY A 354 19.64 17.62 1.60
N ASP A 355 19.50 18.75 0.93
CA ASP A 355 18.26 19.50 0.72
C ASP A 355 17.66 19.29 -0.70
N GLY A 356 18.19 18.32 -1.43
CA GLY A 356 17.75 18.00 -2.78
C GLY A 356 16.31 17.47 -2.84
N ARG A 357 15.77 17.43 -4.05
CA ARG A 357 14.43 16.94 -4.34
C ARG A 357 14.49 15.58 -5.02
N GLY A 358 13.70 14.62 -4.52
CA GLY A 358 13.63 13.26 -5.06
C GLY A 358 12.80 12.35 -4.16
N GLY A 359 12.81 11.07 -4.50
CA GLY A 359 12.21 10.02 -3.71
C GLY A 359 13.00 8.72 -3.85
N ARG A 360 12.57 7.67 -3.16
CA ARG A 360 13.28 6.38 -3.09
C ARG A 360 13.43 5.69 -4.45
N ASN A 361 12.45 5.82 -5.33
CA ASN A 361 12.51 5.23 -6.66
C ASN A 361 13.48 5.99 -7.58
N GLN A 362 13.45 7.31 -7.53
CA GLN A 362 14.38 8.15 -8.27
C GLN A 362 15.81 7.96 -7.74
N GLU A 363 15.99 7.85 -6.42
CA GLU A 363 17.31 7.57 -5.83
C GLU A 363 17.82 6.17 -6.18
N PHE A 364 16.95 5.15 -6.17
CA PHE A 364 17.28 3.83 -6.68
C PHE A 364 17.78 3.91 -8.14
N ALA A 365 17.03 4.58 -9.02
CA ALA A 365 17.39 4.71 -10.42
C ALA A 365 18.73 5.44 -10.62
N LEU A 366 19.03 6.49 -9.83
CA LEU A 366 20.27 7.23 -9.88
C LEU A 366 21.48 6.40 -9.42
N ALA A 367 21.34 5.70 -8.31
CA ALA A 367 22.36 4.77 -7.80
C ALA A 367 22.59 3.59 -8.77
N ALA A 368 21.52 3.10 -9.39
CA ALA A 368 21.59 2.08 -10.42
C ALA A 368 22.31 2.60 -11.68
N ALA A 369 22.05 3.85 -12.12
CA ALA A 369 22.76 4.46 -13.24
C ALA A 369 24.27 4.55 -13.01
N LEU A 370 24.67 4.97 -11.80
CA LEU A 370 26.10 5.00 -11.41
C LEU A 370 26.74 3.60 -11.44
N SER A 371 26.05 2.61 -10.88
CA SER A 371 26.54 1.25 -10.83
C SER A 371 26.55 0.56 -12.19
N ALA A 372 25.63 0.91 -13.07
CA ALA A 372 25.50 0.34 -14.41
C ALA A 372 26.32 1.09 -15.48
N ARG A 373 27.07 2.13 -15.12
CA ARG A 373 27.83 2.94 -16.08
C ARG A 373 28.71 2.05 -16.99
N GLY A 374 28.59 2.24 -18.29
CA GLY A 374 29.31 1.45 -19.30
C GLY A 374 28.75 0.04 -19.57
N LEU A 375 27.73 -0.42 -18.83
CA LEU A 375 27.05 -1.66 -19.18
C LEU A 375 26.17 -1.45 -20.44
N GLU A 376 26.46 -2.22 -21.45
CA GLU A 376 25.61 -2.26 -22.63
C GLU A 376 24.35 -3.11 -22.39
N GLU A 377 23.31 -2.87 -23.19
CA GLU A 377 22.08 -3.67 -23.20
C GLU A 377 21.36 -3.82 -21.84
N VAL A 378 21.49 -2.84 -20.96
CA VAL A 378 20.73 -2.74 -19.72
C VAL A 378 19.71 -1.59 -19.79
N ALA A 379 18.48 -1.83 -19.33
CA ALA A 379 17.50 -0.77 -19.09
C ALA A 379 16.89 -0.97 -17.71
N ILE A 380 16.78 0.09 -16.94
CA ILE A 380 16.37 0.09 -15.54
C ILE A 380 15.15 0.99 -15.39
N LEU A 381 14.18 0.57 -14.61
CA LEU A 381 13.04 1.36 -14.16
C LEU A 381 12.80 1.10 -12.69
N ALA A 382 12.69 2.16 -11.89
CA ALA A 382 12.18 2.11 -10.55
C ALA A 382 10.97 3.04 -10.46
N GLY A 383 9.86 2.56 -9.89
CA GLY A 383 8.64 3.37 -9.85
C GLY A 383 7.64 2.94 -8.80
N GLY A 384 7.09 3.95 -8.07
CA GLY A 384 6.00 3.82 -7.13
C GLY A 384 4.68 3.58 -7.86
N THR A 385 3.91 2.63 -7.36
CA THR A 385 2.63 2.27 -7.98
C THR A 385 1.52 3.29 -7.71
N ASP A 386 1.68 4.19 -6.74
CA ASP A 386 0.72 5.28 -6.46
C ASP A 386 0.89 6.49 -7.39
N GLY A 387 1.99 6.53 -8.16
CA GLY A 387 2.24 7.57 -9.16
C GLY A 387 3.00 8.77 -8.63
N THR A 388 3.51 8.70 -7.40
CA THR A 388 4.33 9.75 -6.76
C THR A 388 5.56 9.14 -6.11
N ASP A 389 6.64 9.90 -6.01
CA ASP A 389 7.88 9.46 -5.36
C ASP A 389 8.50 10.63 -4.58
N GLY A 390 8.41 10.55 -3.24
CA GLY A 390 8.77 11.63 -2.36
C GLY A 390 7.93 12.90 -2.61
N PRO A 391 8.49 14.11 -2.44
CA PRO A 391 7.78 15.38 -2.64
C PRO A 391 7.80 15.80 -4.14
N THR A 392 7.65 14.84 -5.08
CA THR A 392 7.71 15.09 -6.53
C THR A 392 6.43 14.65 -7.24
N ASP A 393 6.25 15.09 -8.48
CA ASP A 393 5.17 14.69 -9.39
C ASP A 393 5.54 13.48 -10.27
N ALA A 394 6.77 12.97 -10.13
CA ALA A 394 7.22 11.76 -10.79
C ALA A 394 6.93 10.52 -9.93
N ALA A 395 6.59 9.40 -10.56
CA ALA A 395 6.46 8.11 -9.90
C ALA A 395 7.82 7.42 -9.66
N GLY A 396 8.86 7.91 -10.28
CA GLY A 396 10.20 7.32 -10.25
C GLY A 396 11.04 7.76 -11.45
N ALA A 397 11.97 6.91 -11.88
CA ALA A 397 12.82 7.23 -13.03
C ALA A 397 13.26 5.99 -13.82
N LEU A 398 13.79 6.27 -15.02
CA LEU A 398 14.44 5.29 -15.89
C LEU A 398 15.94 5.58 -15.97
N ALA A 399 16.73 4.53 -16.13
CA ALA A 399 18.18 4.63 -16.32
C ALA A 399 18.70 3.54 -17.26
N ASP A 400 19.92 3.73 -17.75
CA ASP A 400 20.69 2.75 -18.51
C ASP A 400 22.20 2.96 -18.31
N GLY A 401 23.03 2.12 -18.90
CA GLY A 401 24.50 2.24 -18.78
C GLY A 401 25.08 3.53 -19.36
N ALA A 402 24.36 4.27 -20.21
CA ALA A 402 24.78 5.53 -20.77
C ALA A 402 24.19 6.77 -20.05
N THR A 403 23.38 6.58 -19.03
CA THR A 403 22.68 7.68 -18.32
C THR A 403 23.68 8.68 -17.73
N CYS A 404 24.73 8.22 -17.04
CA CYS A 404 25.76 9.10 -16.46
C CYS A 404 26.52 9.89 -17.53
N ASP A 405 26.82 9.28 -18.68
CA ASP A 405 27.55 9.96 -19.76
C ASP A 405 26.67 10.97 -20.51
N ARG A 406 25.35 10.72 -20.60
CA ARG A 406 24.39 11.72 -21.10
C ARG A 406 24.30 12.91 -20.14
N ALA A 407 24.26 12.67 -18.83
CA ALA A 407 24.25 13.70 -17.80
C ALA A 407 25.54 14.55 -17.82
N ALA A 408 26.71 13.91 -17.91
CA ALA A 408 28.00 14.61 -17.97
C ALA A 408 28.09 15.59 -19.16
N ARG A 409 27.48 15.25 -20.30
CA ARG A 409 27.40 16.16 -21.46
C ARG A 409 26.53 17.41 -21.19
N LEU A 410 25.66 17.35 -20.19
CA LEU A 410 24.87 18.48 -19.71
C LEU A 410 25.51 19.17 -18.48
N GLY A 411 26.74 18.81 -18.11
CA GLY A 411 27.44 19.33 -16.95
C GLY A 411 26.90 18.80 -15.60
N LEU A 412 26.16 17.68 -15.60
CA LEU A 412 25.57 17.11 -14.40
C LEU A 412 26.43 15.97 -13.85
N SER A 413 26.79 16.03 -12.58
CA SER A 413 27.50 14.97 -11.84
C SER A 413 26.52 14.06 -11.11
N ALA A 414 26.33 12.83 -11.60
CA ALA A 414 25.44 11.85 -10.98
C ALA A 414 25.79 11.58 -9.49
N ALA A 415 27.07 11.57 -9.15
CA ALA A 415 27.55 11.35 -7.77
C ALA A 415 27.14 12.51 -6.84
N ASP A 416 27.28 13.77 -7.28
CA ASP A 416 26.93 14.96 -6.49
C ASP A 416 25.42 15.04 -6.26
N PHE A 417 24.61 14.73 -7.29
CA PHE A 417 23.16 14.66 -7.16
C PHE A 417 22.71 13.57 -6.18
N LEU A 418 23.35 12.39 -6.23
CA LEU A 418 23.05 11.30 -5.28
C LEU A 418 23.46 11.69 -3.85
N ALA A 419 24.61 12.37 -3.68
CA ALA A 419 25.11 12.75 -2.36
C ALA A 419 24.18 13.73 -1.62
N ARG A 420 23.49 14.62 -2.36
CA ARG A 420 22.55 15.59 -1.80
C ARG A 420 21.08 15.21 -1.93
N ASN A 421 20.75 13.95 -2.29
CA ASN A 421 19.38 13.44 -2.48
C ASN A 421 18.56 14.22 -3.54
N ASP A 422 19.18 14.66 -4.64
CA ASP A 422 18.58 15.54 -5.65
C ASP A 422 18.32 14.80 -6.98
N SER A 423 17.80 13.60 -6.91
CA SER A 423 17.56 12.73 -8.05
C SER A 423 16.53 13.29 -9.04
N TYR A 424 15.57 14.11 -8.59
CA TYR A 424 14.58 14.73 -9.45
C TYR A 424 15.23 15.67 -10.47
N HIS A 425 16.05 16.62 -10.02
CA HIS A 425 16.72 17.59 -10.89
C HIS A 425 17.83 16.94 -11.74
N PHE A 426 18.30 15.75 -11.36
CA PHE A 426 19.20 14.97 -12.21
C PHE A 426 18.45 14.37 -13.41
N PHE A 427 17.29 13.73 -13.21
CA PHE A 427 16.56 13.06 -14.29
C PHE A 427 15.71 13.99 -15.13
N GLN A 428 15.27 15.13 -14.62
CA GLN A 428 14.39 16.06 -15.30
C GLN A 428 14.98 16.54 -16.66
N PRO A 429 16.21 17.07 -16.75
CA PRO A 429 16.80 17.51 -18.02
C PRO A 429 17.13 16.36 -18.98
N LEU A 430 17.25 15.14 -18.46
CA LEU A 430 17.47 13.93 -19.28
C LEU A 430 16.17 13.39 -19.92
N GLY A 431 15.01 13.85 -19.48
CA GLY A 431 13.71 13.33 -19.91
C GLY A 431 13.46 11.88 -19.46
N ASP A 432 14.07 11.47 -18.35
CA ASP A 432 14.02 10.09 -17.85
C ASP A 432 13.20 9.92 -16.57
N LEU A 433 12.51 10.98 -16.11
CA LEU A 433 11.49 10.84 -15.06
C LEU A 433 10.33 9.96 -15.55
N LEU A 434 9.82 9.13 -14.65
CA LEU A 434 8.64 8.30 -14.90
C LEU A 434 7.39 9.10 -14.46
N MET A 435 6.72 9.69 -15.45
CA MET A 435 5.52 10.50 -15.23
C MET A 435 4.27 9.66 -15.49
N THR A 436 3.53 9.29 -14.46
CA THR A 436 2.27 8.52 -14.56
C THR A 436 1.05 9.35 -14.19
N GLY A 437 1.24 10.41 -13.41
CA GLY A 437 0.19 11.04 -12.63
C GLY A 437 -0.33 10.10 -11.52
N PRO A 438 -1.27 10.56 -10.70
CA PRO A 438 -1.91 9.75 -9.67
C PRO A 438 -2.60 8.52 -10.29
N THR A 439 -2.32 7.33 -9.76
CA THR A 439 -2.82 6.07 -10.33
C THR A 439 -4.10 5.57 -9.67
N GLY A 440 -4.42 6.11 -8.49
CA GLY A 440 -5.58 5.68 -7.68
C GLY A 440 -5.41 4.28 -7.06
N THR A 441 -4.17 3.77 -7.00
CA THR A 441 -3.80 2.54 -6.27
C THR A 441 -2.49 2.76 -5.51
N ASN A 442 -2.14 1.85 -4.62
CA ASN A 442 -0.80 1.75 -4.03
C ASN A 442 -0.56 0.31 -3.59
N VAL A 443 0.44 -0.32 -4.19
CA VAL A 443 0.98 -1.62 -3.79
C VAL A 443 2.51 -1.55 -3.71
N MET A 444 3.04 -0.44 -3.18
CA MET A 444 4.48 -0.16 -3.05
C MET A 444 5.18 0.03 -4.41
N ASP A 445 6.47 -0.29 -4.47
CA ASP A 445 7.35 0.00 -5.61
C ASP A 445 7.58 -1.22 -6.50
N LEU A 446 7.93 -0.96 -7.76
CA LEU A 446 8.37 -1.96 -8.72
C LEU A 446 9.75 -1.57 -9.27
N TYR A 447 10.68 -2.51 -9.22
CA TYR A 447 12.04 -2.39 -9.75
C TYR A 447 12.23 -3.38 -10.87
N LEU A 448 12.55 -2.90 -12.06
CA LEU A 448 12.67 -3.68 -13.29
C LEU A 448 14.04 -3.44 -13.93
N LEU A 449 14.76 -4.51 -14.29
CA LEU A 449 15.97 -4.42 -15.08
C LEU A 449 15.85 -5.35 -16.29
N LEU A 450 15.87 -4.79 -17.50
CA LEU A 450 15.93 -5.57 -18.74
C LEU A 450 17.39 -5.76 -19.15
N LEU A 451 17.75 -6.99 -19.52
CA LEU A 451 19.09 -7.42 -19.89
C LEU A 451 19.05 -8.05 -21.27
N GLY A 452 19.87 -7.55 -22.19
CA GLY A 452 19.88 -8.02 -23.56
C GLY A 452 18.62 -7.66 -24.34
N ARG A 453 18.55 -8.12 -25.59
CA ARG A 453 17.42 -7.86 -26.50
C ARG A 453 16.82 -9.16 -27.01
N PRO A 454 15.51 -9.37 -26.93
CA PRO A 454 14.87 -10.51 -27.58
C PRO A 454 15.07 -10.44 -29.09
N LYS A 455 15.42 -11.56 -29.71
CA LYS A 455 15.44 -11.66 -31.18
C LYS A 455 14.04 -11.33 -31.73
N ARG A 456 13.95 -10.62 -32.86
CA ARG A 456 12.69 -10.41 -33.55
C ARG A 456 12.09 -11.78 -33.89
N ARG A 457 10.86 -12.07 -33.47
CA ARG A 457 10.13 -13.19 -34.06
C ARG A 457 9.94 -12.84 -35.54
N PRO A 458 10.28 -13.74 -36.48
CA PRO A 458 9.83 -13.54 -37.86
C PRO A 458 8.30 -13.40 -37.85
N ARG A 459 7.80 -12.45 -38.66
CA ARG A 459 6.35 -12.21 -38.82
C ARG A 459 5.69 -13.41 -39.48
#